data_0b91f69dd4fcc2dd4b68b8cc686ec5b5
#
_entry.id   0b91f69dd4fcc2dd4b68b8cc686ec5b5
#
_cell.length_a   1.000
_cell.length_b   1.000
_cell.length_c   1.000
_cell.angle_alpha   90.00
_cell.angle_beta   90.00
_cell.angle_gamma   90.00
#
_symmetry.space_group_name_H-M   'P 1'
#
loop_
_entity.id
_entity.type
_entity.pdbx_description
1 polymer ?
#
loop_
_entity_poly.entity_id
_entity_poly.type
_entity_poly.pdbx_seq_one_letter_code
_entity_poly.pdbx_strand_id
1 'polypeptide(L)'
;IYSKALEYYQKEKWSRASTLFEGVQHYYIGTPREDSVSFFNARCKFKNRDYDTASALFDDFRRKFGRSAFIEDAEGMYALCFYYLSPGPSRDQTMTGQALIAINEFMSRYPHSDRVENFKQINGELTQRLHDKSYLNAYTYYKIGRYKSAIVSLKNALKQFPDSNHREEIMYMIVDASYRFANNSIANKQTDRYLSMLDSYLSFKEEFPESKYTKEVDRMAKHARDYLDRNKKDEDKDNNI
;
A
#
# COMPACT_ATOMS: atom_id res chain seq x y z
N ILE A 1 -35.20 20.21 -19.87
CA ILE A 1 -34.65 19.59 -18.63
C ILE A 1 -33.13 19.55 -18.71
N TYR A 2 -32.53 19.04 -19.81
CA TYR A 2 -31.05 18.96 -19.96
C TYR A 2 -30.37 20.32 -19.75
N SER A 3 -30.83 21.39 -20.37
CA SER A 3 -30.26 22.75 -20.19
C SER A 3 -30.33 23.20 -18.72
N LYS A 4 -31.38 22.84 -17.99
CA LYS A 4 -31.53 23.16 -16.58
C LYS A 4 -30.62 22.32 -15.71
N ALA A 5 -30.34 21.07 -16.10
CA ALA A 5 -29.35 20.20 -15.43
C ALA A 5 -27.95 20.83 -15.54
N LEU A 6 -27.58 21.31 -16.74
CA LEU A 6 -26.32 22.04 -16.96
C LEU A 6 -26.24 23.34 -16.16
N GLU A 7 -27.35 24.10 -16.07
CA GLU A 7 -27.41 25.29 -15.21
C GLU A 7 -27.14 24.98 -13.75
N TYR A 8 -27.75 23.93 -13.20
CA TYR A 8 -27.45 23.48 -11.82
C TYR A 8 -26.03 22.98 -11.67
N TYR A 9 -25.49 22.31 -12.70
CA TYR A 9 -24.10 21.87 -12.73
C TYR A 9 -23.13 23.06 -12.65
N GLN A 10 -23.36 24.13 -13.47
CA GLN A 10 -22.57 25.35 -13.47
C GLN A 10 -22.65 26.10 -12.12
N LYS A 11 -23.81 26.02 -11.44
CA LYS A 11 -24.04 26.59 -10.10
C LYS A 11 -23.57 25.68 -8.97
N GLU A 12 -22.80 24.63 -9.28
CA GLU A 12 -22.28 23.63 -8.33
C GLU A 12 -23.34 22.94 -7.45
N LYS A 13 -24.60 22.95 -7.92
CA LYS A 13 -25.71 22.25 -7.27
C LYS A 13 -25.75 20.78 -7.72
N TRP A 14 -24.70 20.03 -7.38
CA TRP A 14 -24.40 18.72 -7.95
C TRP A 14 -25.54 17.69 -7.76
N SER A 15 -26.15 17.63 -6.57
CA SER A 15 -27.28 16.71 -6.31
C SER A 15 -28.48 17.02 -7.20
N ARG A 16 -28.84 18.31 -7.38
CA ARG A 16 -29.96 18.70 -8.23
C ARG A 16 -29.65 18.43 -9.70
N ALA A 17 -28.43 18.70 -10.12
CA ALA A 17 -27.99 18.42 -11.48
C ALA A 17 -28.05 16.92 -11.78
N SER A 18 -27.52 16.05 -10.87
CA SER A 18 -27.57 14.60 -11.00
C SER A 18 -28.99 14.08 -11.13
N THR A 19 -29.90 14.49 -10.25
CA THR A 19 -31.33 14.09 -10.34
C THR A 19 -31.95 14.41 -11.69
N LEU A 20 -31.63 15.57 -12.27
CA LEU A 20 -32.15 15.94 -13.59
C LEU A 20 -31.48 15.14 -14.72
N PHE A 21 -30.17 14.89 -14.64
CA PHE A 21 -29.48 14.06 -15.63
C PHE A 21 -30.01 12.62 -15.60
N GLU A 22 -30.18 12.01 -14.41
CA GLU A 22 -30.77 10.69 -14.23
C GLU A 22 -32.20 10.64 -14.83
N GLY A 23 -33.04 11.64 -14.52
CA GLY A 23 -34.40 11.69 -15.00
C GLY A 23 -34.57 11.80 -16.52
N VAL A 24 -33.53 12.29 -17.23
CA VAL A 24 -33.59 12.43 -18.69
C VAL A 24 -32.74 11.41 -19.45
N GLN A 25 -31.90 10.64 -18.77
CA GLN A 25 -30.92 9.74 -19.41
C GLN A 25 -31.58 8.82 -20.45
N HIS A 26 -32.74 8.25 -20.15
CA HIS A 26 -33.44 7.34 -21.05
C HIS A 26 -33.94 8.00 -22.34
N TYR A 27 -34.21 9.32 -22.35
CA TYR A 27 -34.63 10.07 -23.55
C TYR A 27 -33.46 10.35 -24.51
N TYR A 28 -32.22 10.23 -24.01
CA TYR A 28 -31.02 10.52 -24.80
C TYR A 28 -30.32 9.28 -25.35
N ILE A 29 -30.83 8.07 -25.04
CA ILE A 29 -30.27 6.81 -25.56
C ILE A 29 -30.27 6.83 -27.09
N GLY A 30 -29.10 6.56 -27.69
CA GLY A 30 -28.92 6.56 -29.14
C GLY A 30 -28.81 7.96 -29.78
N THR A 31 -28.84 9.03 -28.99
CA THR A 31 -28.65 10.40 -29.49
C THR A 31 -27.21 10.87 -29.32
N PRO A 32 -26.78 11.91 -30.10
CA PRO A 32 -25.43 12.49 -29.95
C PRO A 32 -25.12 13.12 -28.59
N ARG A 33 -26.09 13.20 -27.70
CA ARG A 33 -25.95 13.75 -26.34
C ARG A 33 -25.94 12.71 -25.25
N GLU A 34 -26.02 11.45 -25.60
CA GLU A 34 -26.06 10.35 -24.61
C GLU A 34 -24.78 10.33 -23.77
N ASP A 35 -23.64 10.50 -24.41
CA ASP A 35 -22.34 10.54 -23.74
C ASP A 35 -22.23 11.73 -22.77
N SER A 36 -22.65 12.93 -23.18
CA SER A 36 -22.57 14.10 -22.32
C SER A 36 -23.52 14.00 -21.11
N VAL A 37 -24.73 13.47 -21.27
CA VAL A 37 -25.66 13.23 -20.15
C VAL A 37 -25.04 12.23 -19.16
N SER A 38 -24.49 11.12 -19.65
CA SER A 38 -23.86 10.10 -18.83
C SER A 38 -22.63 10.63 -18.09
N PHE A 39 -21.78 11.35 -18.80
CA PHE A 39 -20.57 11.96 -18.23
C PHE A 39 -20.87 12.96 -17.13
N PHE A 40 -21.76 13.92 -17.39
CA PHE A 40 -22.09 14.95 -16.39
C PHE A 40 -22.82 14.37 -15.18
N ASN A 41 -23.63 13.31 -15.35
CA ASN A 41 -24.21 12.61 -14.21
C ASN A 41 -23.15 11.97 -13.33
N ALA A 42 -22.22 11.18 -13.92
CA ALA A 42 -21.10 10.57 -13.21
C ALA A 42 -20.25 11.63 -12.49
N ARG A 43 -19.98 12.76 -13.17
CA ARG A 43 -19.21 13.88 -12.60
C ARG A 43 -19.93 14.56 -11.44
N CYS A 44 -21.27 14.67 -11.47
CA CYS A 44 -22.06 15.15 -10.34
C CYS A 44 -21.94 14.24 -9.13
N LYS A 45 -22.00 12.90 -9.30
CA LYS A 45 -21.80 11.94 -8.22
C LYS A 45 -20.41 12.11 -7.59
N PHE A 46 -19.37 12.22 -8.43
CA PHE A 46 -18.01 12.46 -7.95
C PHE A 46 -17.90 13.76 -7.13
N LYS A 47 -18.48 14.85 -7.62
CA LYS A 47 -18.48 16.14 -6.91
C LYS A 47 -19.27 16.11 -5.61
N ASN A 48 -20.29 15.27 -5.52
CA ASN A 48 -21.01 14.97 -4.28
C ASN A 48 -20.24 14.01 -3.32
N ARG A 49 -19.02 13.59 -3.68
CA ARG A 49 -18.21 12.60 -2.94
C ARG A 49 -18.83 11.20 -2.86
N ASP A 50 -19.80 10.93 -3.72
CA ASP A 50 -20.36 9.59 -3.92
C ASP A 50 -19.47 8.82 -4.90
N TYR A 51 -18.26 8.46 -4.41
CA TYR A 51 -17.21 7.88 -5.26
C TYR A 51 -17.52 6.46 -5.70
N ASP A 52 -18.28 5.69 -4.90
CA ASP A 52 -18.71 4.34 -5.27
C ASP A 52 -19.63 4.38 -6.49
N THR A 53 -20.71 5.19 -6.43
CA THR A 53 -21.62 5.35 -7.57
C THR A 53 -20.90 5.99 -8.76
N ALA A 54 -20.05 7.00 -8.52
CA ALA A 54 -19.30 7.66 -9.58
C ALA A 54 -18.37 6.69 -10.32
N SER A 55 -17.67 5.80 -9.59
CA SER A 55 -16.79 4.81 -10.20
C SER A 55 -17.52 3.86 -11.13
N ALA A 56 -18.70 3.37 -10.72
CA ALA A 56 -19.53 2.50 -11.55
C ALA A 56 -20.02 3.24 -12.81
N LEU A 57 -20.48 4.49 -12.69
CA LEU A 57 -20.95 5.27 -13.82
C LEU A 57 -19.81 5.62 -14.79
N PHE A 58 -18.60 5.92 -14.30
CA PHE A 58 -17.44 6.12 -15.16
C PHE A 58 -16.97 4.83 -15.83
N ASP A 59 -17.07 3.68 -15.16
CA ASP A 59 -16.77 2.38 -15.76
C ASP A 59 -17.74 2.05 -16.89
N ASP A 60 -19.02 2.25 -16.70
CA ASP A 60 -20.04 2.11 -17.76
C ASP A 60 -19.78 3.09 -18.90
N PHE A 61 -19.44 4.34 -18.60
CA PHE A 61 -19.11 5.35 -19.59
C PHE A 61 -17.93 4.93 -20.48
N ARG A 62 -16.84 4.51 -19.90
CA ARG A 62 -15.61 4.12 -20.65
C ARG A 62 -15.82 2.88 -21.52
N ARG A 63 -16.69 1.97 -21.10
CA ARG A 63 -17.06 0.79 -21.90
C ARG A 63 -17.94 1.15 -23.09
N LYS A 64 -18.87 2.09 -22.89
CA LYS A 64 -19.86 2.42 -23.91
C LYS A 64 -19.39 3.52 -24.87
N PHE A 65 -18.65 4.49 -24.38
CA PHE A 65 -18.31 5.73 -25.11
C PHE A 65 -16.80 5.91 -25.32
N GLY A 66 -16.08 4.85 -25.68
CA GLY A 66 -14.61 4.87 -25.86
C GLY A 66 -14.07 5.83 -26.92
N ARG A 67 -14.96 6.47 -27.72
CA ARG A 67 -14.59 7.51 -28.70
C ARG A 67 -15.14 8.88 -28.35
N SER A 68 -15.74 9.07 -27.19
CA SER A 68 -16.26 10.35 -26.73
C SER A 68 -15.13 11.33 -26.47
N ALA A 69 -15.40 12.62 -26.67
CA ALA A 69 -14.49 13.69 -26.28
C ALA A 69 -14.23 13.75 -24.76
N PHE A 70 -15.09 13.11 -23.95
CA PHE A 70 -14.98 13.05 -22.50
C PHE A 70 -14.22 11.81 -22.01
N ILE A 71 -13.71 10.93 -22.88
CA ILE A 71 -13.17 9.62 -22.47
C ILE A 71 -11.93 9.75 -21.56
N GLU A 72 -11.01 10.65 -21.89
CA GLU A 72 -9.83 10.92 -21.07
C GLU A 72 -10.21 11.42 -19.68
N ASP A 73 -11.12 12.39 -19.63
CA ASP A 73 -11.62 12.91 -18.33
C ASP A 73 -12.33 11.82 -17.52
N ALA A 74 -13.15 11.01 -18.16
CA ALA A 74 -13.87 9.91 -17.49
C ALA A 74 -12.92 8.86 -16.91
N GLU A 75 -11.90 8.44 -17.65
CA GLU A 75 -10.90 7.50 -17.18
C GLU A 75 -10.05 8.09 -16.04
N GLY A 76 -9.68 9.36 -16.13
CA GLY A 76 -8.99 10.05 -15.05
C GLY A 76 -9.84 10.15 -13.78
N MET A 77 -11.13 10.47 -13.92
CA MET A 77 -12.05 10.53 -12.77
C MET A 77 -12.38 9.16 -12.21
N TYR A 78 -12.44 8.13 -13.03
CA TYR A 78 -12.55 6.73 -12.59
C TYR A 78 -11.41 6.36 -11.65
N ALA A 79 -10.18 6.65 -12.04
CA ALA A 79 -9.01 6.40 -11.21
C ALA A 79 -9.04 7.18 -9.89
N LEU A 80 -9.46 8.46 -9.94
CA LEU A 80 -9.61 9.30 -8.74
C LEU A 80 -10.69 8.80 -7.79
N CYS A 81 -11.76 8.16 -8.27
CA CYS A 81 -12.77 7.54 -7.39
C CYS A 81 -12.10 6.54 -6.43
N PHE A 82 -11.29 5.63 -6.93
CA PHE A 82 -10.59 4.65 -6.09
C PHE A 82 -9.55 5.27 -5.17
N TYR A 83 -8.88 6.35 -5.62
CA TYR A 83 -7.98 7.10 -4.74
C TYR A 83 -8.72 7.65 -3.52
N TYR A 84 -9.89 8.26 -3.72
CA TYR A 84 -10.69 8.80 -2.61
C TYR A 84 -11.34 7.71 -1.76
N LEU A 85 -11.61 6.53 -2.31
CA LEU A 85 -12.12 5.36 -1.59
C LEU A 85 -11.00 4.61 -0.85
N SER A 86 -9.73 4.83 -1.21
CA SER A 86 -8.58 4.18 -0.59
C SER A 86 -8.44 4.62 0.87
N PRO A 87 -8.53 3.68 1.84
CA PRO A 87 -8.45 4.02 3.25
C PRO A 87 -7.02 4.18 3.74
N GLY A 88 -6.84 4.55 5.01
CA GLY A 88 -5.53 4.53 5.66
C GLY A 88 -4.94 3.12 5.76
N PRO A 89 -3.61 3.00 6.02
CA PRO A 89 -2.87 1.74 5.89
C PRO A 89 -3.30 0.64 6.87
N SER A 90 -3.97 0.97 7.98
CA SER A 90 -4.46 -0.02 8.95
C SER A 90 -5.67 -0.84 8.46
N ARG A 91 -6.37 -0.35 7.42
CA ARG A 91 -7.58 -0.98 6.87
C ARG A 91 -7.26 -1.86 5.67
N ASP A 92 -8.29 -2.50 5.08
CA ASP A 92 -8.15 -3.24 3.82
C ASP A 92 -7.70 -2.31 2.68
N GLN A 93 -6.79 -2.80 1.84
CA GLN A 93 -6.14 -2.01 0.78
C GLN A 93 -6.62 -2.38 -0.63
N THR A 94 -7.77 -3.04 -0.76
CA THR A 94 -8.34 -3.43 -2.06
C THR A 94 -8.56 -2.21 -2.95
N MET A 95 -9.14 -1.13 -2.41
CA MET A 95 -9.36 0.12 -3.16
C MET A 95 -8.04 0.80 -3.55
N THR A 96 -7.01 0.71 -2.70
CA THR A 96 -5.67 1.20 -3.01
C THR A 96 -5.06 0.47 -4.21
N GLY A 97 -5.20 -0.86 -4.25
CA GLY A 97 -4.78 -1.68 -5.38
C GLY A 97 -5.50 -1.31 -6.67
N GLN A 98 -6.83 -1.14 -6.61
CA GLN A 98 -7.63 -0.71 -7.76
C GLN A 98 -7.24 0.69 -8.26
N ALA A 99 -6.99 1.63 -7.34
CA ALA A 99 -6.52 2.96 -7.69
C ALA A 99 -5.18 2.93 -8.45
N LEU A 100 -4.21 2.14 -7.95
CA LEU A 100 -2.90 1.99 -8.60
C LEU A 100 -3.03 1.41 -10.01
N ILE A 101 -3.88 0.39 -10.20
CA ILE A 101 -4.14 -0.20 -11.52
C ILE A 101 -4.73 0.86 -12.46
N ALA A 102 -5.81 1.53 -12.05
CA ALA A 102 -6.50 2.51 -12.88
C ALA A 102 -5.61 3.72 -13.23
N ILE A 103 -4.79 4.19 -12.28
CA ILE A 103 -3.82 5.28 -12.51
C ILE A 103 -2.74 4.87 -13.52
N ASN A 104 -2.18 3.66 -13.38
CA ASN A 104 -1.15 3.18 -14.30
C ASN A 104 -1.71 2.94 -15.70
N GLU A 105 -2.93 2.41 -15.83
CA GLU A 105 -3.65 2.29 -17.11
C GLU A 105 -3.85 3.67 -17.77
N PHE A 106 -4.30 4.66 -16.98
CA PHE A 106 -4.48 6.03 -17.47
C PHE A 106 -3.17 6.64 -17.97
N MET A 107 -2.09 6.59 -17.17
CA MET A 107 -0.80 7.14 -17.56
C MET A 107 -0.19 6.45 -18.78
N SER A 108 -0.43 5.15 -18.94
CA SER A 108 0.00 4.39 -20.13
C SER A 108 -0.78 4.79 -21.38
N ARG A 109 -2.09 5.05 -21.25
CA ARG A 109 -2.95 5.40 -22.38
C ARG A 109 -2.82 6.87 -22.79
N TYR A 110 -2.61 7.77 -21.80
CA TYR A 110 -2.53 9.23 -21.99
C TYR A 110 -1.21 9.81 -21.46
N PRO A 111 -0.05 9.42 -22.03
CA PRO A 111 1.27 9.82 -21.50
C PRO A 111 1.54 11.32 -21.57
N HIS A 112 0.78 12.06 -22.37
CA HIS A 112 0.90 13.52 -22.54
C HIS A 112 -0.23 14.31 -21.87
N SER A 113 -1.07 13.65 -21.08
CA SER A 113 -2.13 14.32 -20.31
C SER A 113 -1.56 15.23 -19.22
N ASP A 114 -2.16 16.39 -19.03
CA ASP A 114 -1.83 17.32 -17.94
C ASP A 114 -2.02 16.69 -16.54
N ARG A 115 -2.73 15.56 -16.45
CA ARG A 115 -2.98 14.82 -15.19
C ARG A 115 -1.83 13.92 -14.79
N VAL A 116 -0.90 13.61 -15.70
CA VAL A 116 0.15 12.59 -15.46
C VAL A 116 1.00 12.93 -14.24
N GLU A 117 1.40 14.19 -14.09
CA GLU A 117 2.25 14.57 -12.95
C GLU A 117 1.52 14.43 -11.61
N ASN A 118 0.26 14.83 -11.54
CA ASN A 118 -0.57 14.61 -10.35
C ASN A 118 -0.77 13.11 -10.07
N PHE A 119 -0.97 12.28 -11.10
CA PHE A 119 -1.11 10.85 -10.93
C PHE A 119 0.17 10.14 -10.48
N LYS A 120 1.35 10.64 -10.87
CA LYS A 120 2.62 10.13 -10.31
C LYS A 120 2.72 10.40 -8.81
N GLN A 121 2.32 11.59 -8.35
CA GLN A 121 2.30 11.90 -6.92
C GLN A 121 1.33 11.01 -6.16
N ILE A 122 0.09 10.86 -6.67
CA ILE A 122 -0.92 9.96 -6.09
C ILE A 122 -0.43 8.50 -6.06
N ASN A 123 0.23 8.04 -7.12
CA ASN A 123 0.82 6.69 -7.20
C ASN A 123 1.84 6.48 -6.08
N GLY A 124 2.71 7.48 -5.84
CA GLY A 124 3.66 7.45 -4.74
C GLY A 124 2.99 7.36 -3.36
N GLU A 125 1.95 8.17 -3.12
CA GLU A 125 1.17 8.12 -1.87
C GLU A 125 0.51 6.75 -1.64
N LEU A 126 -0.13 6.20 -2.68
CA LEU A 126 -0.80 4.90 -2.61
C LEU A 126 0.20 3.76 -2.39
N THR A 127 1.34 3.82 -3.05
CA THR A 127 2.44 2.87 -2.86
C THR A 127 2.94 2.93 -1.42
N GLN A 128 3.13 4.13 -0.86
CA GLN A 128 3.53 4.29 0.54
C GLN A 128 2.48 3.69 1.51
N ARG A 129 1.18 3.80 1.22
CA ARG A 129 0.13 3.15 2.04
C ARG A 129 0.27 1.63 2.07
N LEU A 130 0.69 1.00 0.96
CA LEU A 130 0.96 -0.45 0.91
C LEU A 130 2.21 -0.82 1.71
N HIS A 131 3.27 0.00 1.65
CA HIS A 131 4.47 -0.17 2.47
C HIS A 131 4.11 -0.10 3.96
N ASP A 132 3.37 0.94 4.35
CA ASP A 132 2.92 1.13 5.73
C ASP A 132 2.03 -0.02 6.20
N LYS A 133 1.14 -0.53 5.34
CA LYS A 133 0.30 -1.71 5.64
C LYS A 133 1.14 -2.94 5.95
N SER A 134 2.13 -3.22 5.10
CA SER A 134 3.02 -4.36 5.26
C SER A 134 3.84 -4.26 6.55
N TYR A 135 4.38 -3.07 6.82
CA TYR A 135 5.07 -2.75 8.08
C TYR A 135 4.16 -2.94 9.30
N LEU A 136 2.96 -2.36 9.33
CA LEU A 136 2.03 -2.44 10.46
C LEU A 136 1.61 -3.88 10.76
N ASN A 137 1.40 -4.70 9.73
CA ASN A 137 1.08 -6.12 9.90
C ASN A 137 2.24 -6.85 10.59
N ALA A 138 3.47 -6.63 10.14
CA ALA A 138 4.65 -7.26 10.71
C ALA A 138 4.94 -6.74 12.14
N TYR A 139 4.83 -5.43 12.35
CA TYR A 139 4.97 -4.77 13.65
C TYR A 139 3.98 -5.31 14.70
N THR A 140 2.76 -5.66 14.28
CA THR A 140 1.76 -6.23 15.19
C THR A 140 2.26 -7.54 15.82
N TYR A 141 2.82 -8.47 15.03
CA TYR A 141 3.41 -9.71 15.56
C TYR A 141 4.59 -9.45 16.49
N TYR A 142 5.42 -8.47 16.12
CA TYR A 142 6.55 -8.06 16.96
C TYR A 142 6.08 -7.53 18.32
N LYS A 143 5.14 -6.60 18.32
CA LYS A 143 4.60 -5.95 19.52
C LYS A 143 3.95 -6.94 20.51
N ILE A 144 3.25 -7.96 20.01
CA ILE A 144 2.62 -8.98 20.85
C ILE A 144 3.55 -10.14 21.22
N GLY A 145 4.86 -10.03 20.91
CA GLY A 145 5.87 -11.02 21.29
C GLY A 145 5.83 -12.33 20.51
N ARG A 146 5.14 -12.38 19.37
CA ARG A 146 5.12 -13.54 18.46
C ARG A 146 6.34 -13.55 17.55
N TYR A 147 7.54 -13.64 18.16
CA TYR A 147 8.82 -13.38 17.50
C TYR A 147 9.06 -14.22 16.24
N LYS A 148 8.72 -15.52 16.25
CA LYS A 148 8.84 -16.36 15.06
C LYS A 148 8.01 -15.82 13.89
N SER A 149 6.76 -15.47 14.14
CA SER A 149 5.87 -14.90 13.13
C SER A 149 6.31 -13.49 12.71
N ALA A 150 6.79 -12.69 13.67
CA ALA A 150 7.34 -11.37 13.41
C ALA A 150 8.52 -11.43 12.44
N ILE A 151 9.50 -12.29 12.67
CA ILE A 151 10.66 -12.46 11.79
C ILE A 151 10.23 -12.79 10.35
N VAL A 152 9.30 -13.72 10.19
CA VAL A 152 8.78 -14.10 8.86
C VAL A 152 8.08 -12.94 8.19
N SER A 153 7.17 -12.26 8.91
CA SER A 153 6.42 -11.13 8.37
C SER A 153 7.30 -9.93 8.03
N LEU A 154 8.30 -9.62 8.89
CA LEU A 154 9.26 -8.54 8.66
C LEU A 154 10.15 -8.82 7.43
N LYS A 155 10.65 -10.06 7.29
CA LYS A 155 11.41 -10.47 6.10
C LYS A 155 10.57 -10.41 4.82
N ASN A 156 9.29 -10.81 4.89
CA ASN A 156 8.37 -10.68 3.76
C ASN A 156 8.12 -9.21 3.39
N ALA A 157 7.97 -8.32 4.38
CA ALA A 157 7.81 -6.88 4.14
C ALA A 157 9.01 -6.29 3.41
N LEU A 158 10.26 -6.64 3.81
CA LEU A 158 11.47 -6.21 3.12
C LEU A 158 11.55 -6.74 1.68
N LYS A 159 11.13 -7.99 1.47
CA LYS A 159 11.14 -8.62 0.14
C LYS A 159 10.11 -7.97 -0.79
N GLN A 160 8.94 -7.65 -0.26
CA GLN A 160 7.84 -7.06 -1.02
C GLN A 160 8.10 -5.58 -1.34
N PHE A 161 8.71 -4.86 -0.40
CA PHE A 161 8.96 -3.42 -0.50
C PHE A 161 10.39 -3.08 -0.08
N PRO A 162 11.39 -3.37 -0.94
CA PRO A 162 12.81 -3.16 -0.62
C PRO A 162 13.15 -1.69 -0.37
N ASP A 163 12.42 -0.76 -1.00
CA ASP A 163 12.64 0.70 -0.90
C ASP A 163 11.77 1.36 0.18
N SER A 164 11.21 0.57 1.11
CA SER A 164 10.37 1.10 2.17
C SER A 164 11.12 2.06 3.09
N ASN A 165 10.48 3.18 3.44
CA ASN A 165 10.98 4.14 4.44
C ASN A 165 11.16 3.50 5.83
N HIS A 166 10.52 2.35 6.09
CA HIS A 166 10.65 1.58 7.33
C HIS A 166 11.80 0.57 7.31
N ARG A 167 12.61 0.52 6.25
CA ARG A 167 13.61 -0.53 6.02
C ARG A 167 14.58 -0.68 7.19
N GLU A 168 15.17 0.41 7.67
CA GLU A 168 16.08 0.41 8.82
C GLU A 168 15.42 -0.17 10.07
N GLU A 169 14.21 0.30 10.38
CA GLU A 169 13.47 -0.15 11.56
C GLU A 169 13.04 -1.62 11.45
N ILE A 170 12.62 -2.05 10.27
CA ILE A 170 12.27 -3.45 9.99
C ILE A 170 13.49 -4.35 10.20
N MET A 171 14.66 -3.98 9.69
CA MET A 171 15.88 -4.77 9.85
C MET A 171 16.34 -4.82 11.30
N TYR A 172 16.26 -3.72 12.04
CA TYR A 172 16.46 -3.71 13.48
C TYR A 172 15.51 -4.68 14.21
N MET A 173 14.21 -4.62 13.91
CA MET A 173 13.22 -5.50 14.54
C MET A 173 13.45 -6.98 14.20
N ILE A 174 14.00 -7.29 13.02
CA ILE A 174 14.38 -8.68 12.69
C ILE A 174 15.51 -9.16 13.62
N VAL A 175 16.52 -8.31 13.88
CA VAL A 175 17.62 -8.65 14.80
C VAL A 175 17.09 -8.84 16.21
N ASP A 176 16.31 -7.88 16.73
CA ASP A 176 15.76 -7.95 18.10
C ASP A 176 14.79 -9.14 18.26
N ALA A 177 13.87 -9.35 17.31
CA ALA A 177 12.96 -10.48 17.35
C ALA A 177 13.70 -11.83 17.29
N SER A 178 14.76 -11.93 16.46
CA SER A 178 15.59 -13.13 16.35
C SER A 178 16.36 -13.39 17.66
N TYR A 179 16.90 -12.34 18.27
CA TYR A 179 17.55 -12.42 19.56
C TYR A 179 16.59 -12.91 20.65
N ARG A 180 15.43 -12.29 20.79
CA ARG A 180 14.40 -12.67 21.78
C ARG A 180 13.89 -14.10 21.53
N PHE A 181 13.72 -14.46 20.25
CA PHE A 181 13.30 -15.80 19.87
C PHE A 181 14.37 -16.87 20.24
N ALA A 182 15.65 -16.59 20.05
CA ALA A 182 16.74 -17.44 20.47
C ALA A 182 16.79 -17.57 22.00
N ASN A 183 16.77 -16.42 22.70
CA ASN A 183 16.87 -16.37 24.15
C ASN A 183 15.73 -17.13 24.87
N ASN A 184 14.52 -17.12 24.31
CA ASN A 184 13.34 -17.81 24.84
C ASN A 184 13.19 -19.24 24.32
N SER A 185 14.24 -19.82 23.72
CA SER A 185 14.22 -21.18 23.16
C SER A 185 14.77 -22.21 24.11
N ILE A 186 14.40 -23.47 23.89
CA ILE A 186 15.03 -24.59 24.54
C ILE A 186 16.50 -24.74 24.10
N ALA A 187 17.37 -25.20 24.98
CA ALA A 187 18.83 -25.20 24.79
C ALA A 187 19.27 -25.80 23.43
N ASN A 188 18.71 -26.95 23.04
CA ASN A 188 19.06 -27.64 21.79
C ASN A 188 18.71 -26.85 20.51
N LYS A 189 17.97 -25.71 20.60
CA LYS A 189 17.61 -24.84 19.47
C LYS A 189 18.22 -23.44 19.56
N GLN A 190 18.84 -23.14 20.70
CA GLN A 190 19.38 -21.78 20.88
C GLN A 190 20.59 -21.52 19.97
N THR A 191 21.46 -22.45 19.78
CA THR A 191 22.66 -22.35 18.95
C THR A 191 22.29 -21.93 17.52
N ASP A 192 21.42 -22.68 16.84
CA ASP A 192 21.00 -22.37 15.46
C ASP A 192 20.29 -21.02 15.35
N ARG A 193 19.51 -20.67 16.38
CA ARG A 193 18.76 -19.40 16.39
C ARG A 193 19.65 -18.19 16.65
N TYR A 194 20.68 -18.32 17.49
CA TYR A 194 21.69 -17.27 17.67
C TYR A 194 22.54 -17.10 16.41
N LEU A 195 22.90 -18.17 15.72
CA LEU A 195 23.58 -18.07 14.42
C LEU A 195 22.72 -17.31 13.41
N SER A 196 21.45 -17.67 13.25
CA SER A 196 20.51 -16.95 12.35
C SER A 196 20.31 -15.49 12.76
N MET A 197 20.35 -15.19 14.06
CA MET A 197 20.31 -13.81 14.55
C MET A 197 21.56 -13.03 14.16
N LEU A 198 22.74 -13.64 14.28
CA LEU A 198 24.01 -13.01 13.88
C LEU A 198 24.08 -12.73 12.39
N ASP A 199 23.52 -13.59 11.54
CA ASP A 199 23.39 -13.31 10.10
C ASP A 199 22.54 -12.05 9.85
N SER A 200 21.41 -11.93 10.57
CA SER A 200 20.55 -10.74 10.47
C SER A 200 21.25 -9.48 11.01
N TYR A 201 22.04 -9.62 12.08
CA TYR A 201 22.85 -8.54 12.63
C TYR A 201 23.91 -8.07 11.63
N LEU A 202 24.63 -8.98 10.97
CA LEU A 202 25.65 -8.63 9.98
C LEU A 202 25.02 -7.87 8.81
N SER A 203 23.91 -8.35 8.29
CA SER A 203 23.17 -7.66 7.23
C SER A 203 22.72 -6.26 7.65
N PHE A 204 22.24 -6.09 8.89
CA PHE A 204 21.87 -4.78 9.42
C PHE A 204 23.07 -3.84 9.53
N LYS A 205 24.19 -4.31 10.03
CA LYS A 205 25.42 -3.51 10.20
C LYS A 205 26.06 -3.10 8.87
N GLU A 206 25.98 -3.97 7.86
CA GLU A 206 26.46 -3.69 6.51
C GLU A 206 25.65 -2.55 5.86
N GLU A 207 24.33 -2.59 6.01
CA GLU A 207 23.43 -1.63 5.37
C GLU A 207 23.29 -0.32 6.17
N PHE A 208 23.32 -0.40 7.53
CA PHE A 208 23.11 0.74 8.42
C PHE A 208 24.21 0.86 9.50
N PRO A 209 25.47 1.12 9.12
CA PRO A 209 26.60 1.15 10.07
C PRO A 209 26.46 2.25 11.13
N GLU A 210 25.83 3.39 10.79
CA GLU A 210 25.64 4.54 11.67
C GLU A 210 24.21 4.65 12.25
N SER A 211 23.46 3.56 12.25
CA SER A 211 22.09 3.53 12.77
C SER A 211 22.01 3.91 14.26
N LYS A 212 20.92 4.58 14.64
CA LYS A 212 20.59 4.82 16.04
C LYS A 212 20.45 3.53 16.86
N TYR A 213 20.19 2.41 16.21
CA TYR A 213 20.03 1.08 16.84
C TYR A 213 21.35 0.33 17.00
N THR A 214 22.47 0.82 16.46
CA THR A 214 23.78 0.15 16.43
C THR A 214 24.22 -0.34 17.82
N LYS A 215 24.14 0.51 18.84
CA LYS A 215 24.56 0.11 20.21
C LYS A 215 23.76 -1.05 20.77
N GLU A 216 22.48 -1.11 20.45
CA GLU A 216 21.58 -2.14 20.94
C GLU A 216 21.82 -3.47 20.24
N VAL A 217 21.92 -3.46 18.91
CA VAL A 217 22.20 -4.70 18.15
C VAL A 217 23.60 -5.22 18.43
N ASP A 218 24.60 -4.37 18.67
CA ASP A 218 25.96 -4.78 19.06
C ASP A 218 25.97 -5.51 20.41
N ARG A 219 25.18 -5.03 21.39
CA ARG A 219 25.01 -5.69 22.69
C ARG A 219 24.38 -7.09 22.53
N MET A 220 23.34 -7.21 21.69
CA MET A 220 22.67 -8.48 21.39
C MET A 220 23.64 -9.46 20.71
N ALA A 221 24.41 -8.99 19.73
CA ALA A 221 25.39 -9.79 19.02
C ALA A 221 26.53 -10.27 19.93
N LYS A 222 26.99 -9.42 20.85
CA LYS A 222 27.97 -9.81 21.86
C LYS A 222 27.45 -10.94 22.74
N HIS A 223 26.23 -10.78 23.28
CA HIS A 223 25.63 -11.83 24.12
C HIS A 223 25.47 -13.15 23.36
N ALA A 224 25.03 -13.11 22.09
CA ALA A 224 24.91 -14.29 21.25
C ALA A 224 26.26 -15.02 21.05
N ARG A 225 27.33 -14.26 20.76
CA ARG A 225 28.69 -14.81 20.61
C ARG A 225 29.20 -15.44 21.92
N ASP A 226 29.04 -14.72 23.03
CA ASP A 226 29.44 -15.21 24.35
C ASP A 226 28.72 -16.52 24.73
N TYR A 227 27.46 -16.70 24.29
CA TYR A 227 26.69 -17.93 24.47
C TYR A 227 27.26 -19.06 23.60
N LEU A 228 27.52 -18.81 22.33
CA LEU A 228 28.03 -19.79 21.37
C LEU A 228 29.43 -20.28 21.77
N ASP A 229 30.30 -19.37 22.22
CA ASP A 229 31.65 -19.69 22.67
C ASP A 229 31.67 -20.57 23.93
N ARG A 230 30.72 -20.38 24.85
CA ARG A 230 30.55 -21.22 26.04
C ARG A 230 30.10 -22.63 25.68
N ASN A 231 29.06 -22.74 24.85
CA ASN A 231 28.53 -24.05 24.44
C ASN A 231 29.57 -24.91 23.71
N LYS A 232 30.35 -24.26 22.81
CA LYS A 232 31.42 -24.98 22.11
C LYS A 232 32.47 -25.53 23.04
N LYS A 233 32.86 -24.78 24.08
CA LYS A 233 33.83 -25.25 25.08
C LYS A 233 33.31 -26.41 25.93
N ASP A 234 32.03 -26.48 26.19
CA ASP A 234 31.41 -27.57 26.97
C ASP A 234 31.28 -28.84 26.11
N GLU A 235 30.91 -28.74 24.82
CA GLU A 235 30.93 -29.87 23.87
C GLU A 235 32.33 -30.44 23.67
N ASP A 236 33.37 -29.60 23.58
CA ASP A 236 34.77 -30.04 23.45
C ASP A 236 35.28 -30.78 24.71
N LYS A 237 34.75 -30.46 25.90
CA LYS A 237 35.08 -31.17 27.14
C LYS A 237 34.41 -32.55 27.21
N ASP A 238 33.14 -32.62 26.82
CA ASP A 238 32.38 -33.89 26.84
C ASP A 238 32.89 -34.91 25.82
N ASN A 239 33.45 -34.44 24.70
CA ASN A 239 34.04 -35.28 23.66
C ASN A 239 35.47 -35.76 24.00
N ASN A 240 36.12 -35.22 25.05
CA ASN A 240 37.47 -35.61 25.50
C ASN A 240 37.48 -36.51 26.76
N ILE A 241 36.32 -37.00 27.17
CA ILE A 241 36.13 -38.00 28.25
C ILE A 241 35.74 -39.34 27.65
#